data_02a26a34724123bedf05f4364f7ecf46
#
_entry.id   02a26a34724123bedf05f4364f7ecf46
#
_cell.length_a   1.000
_cell.length_b   1.000
_cell.length_c   1.000
_cell.angle_alpha   90.00
_cell.angle_beta   90.00
_cell.angle_gamma   90.00
#
_symmetry.space_group_name_H-M   'P 1'
#
loop_
_entity.id
_entity.type
_entity.pdbx_description
1 polymer ?
#
loop_
_entity_poly.entity_id
_entity_poly.type
_entity_poly.pdbx_seq_one_letter_code
_entity_poly.pdbx_strand_id
1 'polypeptide(L)'
;MKYLLFFSIFLSFKIGHSQEAKTKLYIIGTVHESSPILSPQMLFDILDNIKPDVLLQENDSEQISSYFKDIRPQSNEQNASLMYLKKYPATLNLPFEFEGRNKYRRENGMVPTDNLAINLIDSLYEKHLLSPANTKIFEKYKEANKALINFSQKDIQTLNSIEFEVVNRHRQFIQHHELPKIVSSEEIFSRKFVTKPNGEKISYREGYQLWCNFWDLRNNTMAINIIKKANEHKGKKIAILTGVQHKYYLKELLDKYYDGNYEIVEYFK
;
A
#
# COMPACT_ATOMS: atom_id res chain seq x y z
N MET A 1 -11.97 48.08 -68.02
CA MET A 1 -12.38 47.02 -67.06
C MET A 1 -11.16 46.58 -66.32
N LYS A 2 -11.02 46.94 -65.02
CA LYS A 2 -9.90 46.52 -64.14
C LYS A 2 -10.46 45.40 -63.25
N TYR A 3 -9.87 44.17 -63.35
CA TYR A 3 -10.18 43.06 -62.51
C TYR A 3 -9.33 43.16 -61.22
N LEU A 4 -9.98 43.33 -60.06
CA LEU A 4 -9.36 43.22 -58.76
C LEU A 4 -9.37 41.72 -58.32
N LEU A 5 -8.19 41.10 -58.26
CA LEU A 5 -8.01 39.75 -57.66
C LEU A 5 -7.96 39.89 -56.14
N PHE A 6 -8.95 39.35 -55.44
CA PHE A 6 -8.92 39.17 -53.96
C PHE A 6 -8.17 37.91 -53.63
N PHE A 7 -7.02 38.04 -52.98
CA PHE A 7 -6.25 36.92 -52.45
C PHE A 7 -6.70 36.67 -51.02
N SER A 8 -7.52 35.63 -50.77
CA SER A 8 -7.89 35.23 -49.41
C SER A 8 -6.81 34.36 -48.83
N ILE A 9 -6.07 34.93 -47.83
CA ILE A 9 -5.10 34.17 -47.02
C ILE A 9 -5.88 33.40 -45.95
N PHE A 10 -5.98 32.07 -46.13
CA PHE A 10 -6.46 31.17 -45.10
C PHE A 10 -5.33 30.94 -44.07
N LEU A 11 -5.39 31.64 -42.92
CA LEU A 11 -4.58 31.32 -41.76
C LEU A 11 -5.13 30.05 -41.10
N SER A 12 -4.51 28.90 -41.34
CA SER A 12 -4.79 27.64 -40.63
C SER A 12 -4.18 27.74 -39.24
N PHE A 13 -4.97 28.10 -38.26
CA PHE A 13 -4.63 27.91 -36.84
C PHE A 13 -4.56 26.42 -36.55
N LYS A 14 -3.35 25.85 -36.53
CA LYS A 14 -3.12 24.56 -35.89
C LYS A 14 -3.34 24.76 -34.38
N ILE A 15 -4.50 24.37 -33.88
CA ILE A 15 -4.73 24.20 -32.44
C ILE A 15 -3.88 23.00 -32.05
N GLY A 16 -2.65 23.28 -31.62
CA GLY A 16 -1.79 22.29 -31.00
C GLY A 16 -2.46 21.87 -29.71
N HIS A 17 -3.09 20.70 -29.66
CA HIS A 17 -3.43 20.06 -28.41
C HIS A 17 -2.11 19.76 -27.70
N SER A 18 -1.67 20.63 -26.80
CA SER A 18 -0.63 20.32 -25.84
C SER A 18 -1.17 19.13 -25.02
N GLN A 19 -0.63 17.95 -25.28
CA GLN A 19 -0.94 16.80 -24.45
C GLN A 19 -0.47 17.13 -23.03
N GLU A 20 -1.40 17.28 -22.10
CA GLU A 20 -1.06 17.56 -20.71
C GLU A 20 -0.07 16.51 -20.22
N ALA A 21 1.00 16.96 -19.57
CA ALA A 21 2.01 16.05 -19.06
C ALA A 21 1.40 15.11 -18.03
N LYS A 22 1.63 13.81 -18.19
CA LYS A 22 1.15 12.80 -17.22
C LYS A 22 1.82 13.00 -15.87
N THR A 23 1.05 12.75 -14.81
CA THR A 23 1.58 12.70 -13.45
C THR A 23 2.49 11.49 -13.28
N LYS A 24 3.68 11.70 -12.69
CA LYS A 24 4.66 10.63 -12.45
C LYS A 24 4.50 10.09 -11.03
N LEU A 25 4.16 8.80 -10.92
CA LEU A 25 3.98 8.10 -9.65
C LEU A 25 5.20 7.23 -9.34
N TYR A 26 5.89 7.52 -8.24
CA TYR A 26 6.99 6.74 -7.70
C TYR A 26 6.50 5.99 -6.46
N ILE A 27 6.30 4.67 -6.55
CA ILE A 27 5.85 3.86 -5.43
C ILE A 27 7.07 3.28 -4.74
N ILE A 28 7.35 3.76 -3.53
CA ILE A 28 8.48 3.34 -2.71
C ILE A 28 7.98 2.45 -1.58
N GLY A 29 8.30 1.17 -1.68
CA GLY A 29 8.04 0.20 -0.62
C GLY A 29 9.01 0.41 0.54
N THR A 30 8.48 0.57 1.75
CA THR A 30 9.24 0.89 2.96
C THR A 30 9.03 -0.15 4.05
N VAL A 31 9.92 -0.11 5.05
CA VAL A 31 9.75 -0.76 6.36
C VAL A 31 9.76 0.35 7.41
N HIS A 32 8.84 0.27 8.38
CA HIS A 32 8.61 1.36 9.33
C HIS A 32 9.80 1.57 10.28
N GLU A 33 10.40 0.47 10.74
CA GLU A 33 11.51 0.53 11.69
C GLU A 33 12.85 0.75 10.99
N SER A 34 13.69 1.58 11.59
CA SER A 34 15.06 1.81 11.10
C SER A 34 15.90 0.54 11.24
N SER A 35 16.60 0.18 10.17
CA SER A 35 17.42 -1.01 10.06
C SER A 35 18.61 -0.75 9.13
N PRO A 36 19.60 -1.66 9.06
CA PRO A 36 20.67 -1.56 8.07
C PRO A 36 20.16 -1.54 6.61
N ILE A 37 18.93 -2.04 6.36
CA ILE A 37 18.33 -2.16 5.03
C ILE A 37 17.67 -0.85 4.60
N LEU A 38 17.03 -0.15 5.53
CA LEU A 38 16.38 1.13 5.32
C LEU A 38 16.50 1.99 6.58
N SER A 39 17.12 3.16 6.41
CA SER A 39 17.15 4.22 7.40
C SER A 39 16.41 5.46 6.91
N PRO A 40 16.05 6.40 7.80
CA PRO A 40 15.48 7.68 7.40
C PRO A 40 16.37 8.45 6.41
N GLN A 41 17.69 8.38 6.56
CA GLN A 41 18.62 9.05 5.65
C GLN A 41 18.57 8.43 4.25
N MET A 42 18.58 7.10 4.15
CA MET A 42 18.49 6.42 2.85
C MET A 42 17.19 6.76 2.12
N LEU A 43 16.07 6.81 2.85
CA LEU A 43 14.78 7.20 2.27
C LEU A 43 14.75 8.68 1.87
N PHE A 44 15.37 9.56 2.68
CA PHE A 44 15.54 10.96 2.33
C PHE A 44 16.36 11.12 1.03
N ASP A 45 17.45 10.37 0.87
CA ASP A 45 18.30 10.42 -0.34
C ASP A 45 17.53 9.97 -1.58
N ILE A 46 16.65 8.97 -1.46
CA ILE A 46 15.73 8.55 -2.51
C ILE A 46 14.78 9.71 -2.89
N LEU A 47 14.16 10.34 -1.90
CA LEU A 47 13.28 11.48 -2.13
C LEU A 47 14.02 12.69 -2.75
N ASP A 48 15.24 12.95 -2.27
CA ASP A 48 16.09 14.04 -2.80
C ASP A 48 16.49 13.82 -4.26
N ASN A 49 16.65 12.56 -4.68
CA ASN A 49 16.91 12.20 -6.09
C ASN A 49 15.65 12.32 -6.97
N ILE A 50 14.49 11.88 -6.49
CA ILE A 50 13.22 11.99 -7.22
C ILE A 50 12.78 13.45 -7.34
N LYS A 51 12.94 14.23 -6.27
CA LYS A 51 12.41 15.59 -6.07
C LYS A 51 10.91 15.66 -6.35
N PRO A 52 10.07 14.93 -5.56
CA PRO A 52 8.64 14.96 -5.73
C PRO A 52 8.04 16.33 -5.34
N ASP A 53 7.01 16.72 -6.07
CA ASP A 53 6.17 17.89 -5.74
C ASP A 53 5.17 17.53 -4.61
N VAL A 54 4.82 16.23 -4.51
CA VAL A 54 3.85 15.71 -3.56
C VAL A 54 4.39 14.44 -2.92
N LEU A 55 4.30 14.35 -1.60
CA LEU A 55 4.47 13.12 -0.82
C LEU A 55 3.09 12.57 -0.46
N LEU A 56 2.83 11.30 -0.75
CA LEU A 56 1.66 10.58 -0.25
C LEU A 56 2.08 9.63 0.87
N GLN A 57 1.41 9.76 2.02
CA GLN A 57 1.69 8.99 3.24
C GLN A 57 0.61 7.94 3.47
N GLU A 58 1.01 6.73 3.90
CA GLU A 58 0.10 5.67 4.33
C GLU A 58 -0.50 5.98 5.72
N ASN A 59 -1.14 7.15 5.80
CA ASN A 59 -1.87 7.66 6.96
C ASN A 59 -3.23 8.18 6.51
N ASP A 60 -4.23 8.14 7.39
CA ASP A 60 -5.51 8.79 7.17
C ASP A 60 -5.44 10.30 7.47
N SER A 61 -6.47 11.05 7.10
CA SER A 61 -6.49 12.51 7.23
C SER A 61 -6.47 12.97 8.70
N GLU A 62 -7.03 12.18 9.61
CA GLU A 62 -7.01 12.47 11.04
C GLU A 62 -5.61 12.25 11.63
N GLN A 63 -4.93 11.20 11.20
CA GLN A 63 -3.61 10.82 11.71
C GLN A 63 -2.48 11.69 11.16
N ILE A 64 -2.55 12.13 9.90
CA ILE A 64 -1.42 12.81 9.26
C ILE A 64 -1.02 14.09 10.00
N SER A 65 -1.97 14.83 10.54
CA SER A 65 -1.67 16.10 11.24
C SER A 65 -0.99 15.85 12.59
N SER A 66 -1.35 14.79 13.32
CA SER A 66 -0.71 14.41 14.59
C SER A 66 0.63 13.72 14.33
N TYR A 67 0.70 12.87 13.31
CA TYR A 67 1.90 12.12 12.91
C TYR A 67 3.09 13.04 12.61
N PHE A 68 2.84 14.17 11.92
CA PHE A 68 3.89 15.16 11.61
C PHE A 68 4.07 16.25 12.66
N LYS A 69 3.24 16.30 13.69
CA LYS A 69 3.43 17.16 14.87
C LYS A 69 4.16 16.48 16.02
N ASP A 70 4.34 15.16 15.95
CA ASP A 70 5.05 14.42 16.99
C ASP A 70 6.51 14.88 17.05
N ILE A 71 6.94 15.25 18.27
CA ILE A 71 8.31 15.68 18.54
C ILE A 71 9.30 14.50 18.44
N ARG A 72 8.79 13.26 18.47
CA ARG A 72 9.57 12.01 18.34
C ARG A 72 9.07 11.19 17.16
N PRO A 73 9.52 11.52 15.93
CA PRO A 73 9.19 10.69 14.78
C PRO A 73 9.60 9.24 15.01
N GLN A 74 8.65 8.31 14.77
CA GLN A 74 8.84 6.89 15.13
C GLN A 74 9.15 6.00 13.93
N SER A 75 8.84 6.44 12.70
CA SER A 75 9.06 5.64 11.51
C SER A 75 10.09 6.24 10.54
N ASN A 76 10.61 5.39 9.65
CA ASN A 76 11.50 5.83 8.57
C ASN A 76 10.82 6.87 7.68
N GLU A 77 9.56 6.63 7.31
CA GLU A 77 8.78 7.49 6.43
C GLU A 77 8.58 8.89 7.04
N GLN A 78 8.23 8.94 8.32
CA GLN A 78 8.00 10.19 9.04
C GLN A 78 9.28 11.02 9.11
N ASN A 79 10.38 10.40 9.54
CA ASN A 79 11.67 11.07 9.67
C ASN A 79 12.19 11.57 8.32
N ALA A 80 12.20 10.71 7.28
CA ALA A 80 12.65 11.08 5.95
C ALA A 80 11.80 12.20 5.34
N SER A 81 10.48 12.11 5.52
CA SER A 81 9.56 13.15 5.03
C SER A 81 9.77 14.49 5.72
N LEU A 82 9.99 14.51 7.04
CA LEU A 82 10.32 15.74 7.77
C LEU A 82 11.63 16.35 7.28
N MET A 83 12.67 15.54 7.06
CA MET A 83 13.93 16.01 6.48
C MET A 83 13.71 16.62 5.08
N TYR A 84 12.91 15.92 4.24
CA TYR A 84 12.61 16.36 2.89
C TYR A 84 11.79 17.68 2.87
N LEU A 85 10.72 17.78 3.64
CA LEU A 85 9.88 18.96 3.74
C LEU A 85 10.63 20.18 4.31
N LYS A 86 11.59 19.95 5.20
CA LYS A 86 12.48 21.02 5.70
C LYS A 86 13.36 21.57 4.57
N LYS A 87 13.85 20.73 3.68
CA LYS A 87 14.68 21.14 2.52
C LYS A 87 13.83 21.71 1.39
N TYR A 88 12.63 21.18 1.17
CA TYR A 88 11.71 21.54 0.09
C TYR A 88 10.33 21.92 0.64
N PRO A 89 10.18 23.10 1.24
CA PRO A 89 8.96 23.48 1.96
C PRO A 89 7.73 23.72 1.09
N ALA A 90 7.90 23.80 -0.24
CA ALA A 90 6.79 23.89 -1.19
C ALA A 90 6.16 22.54 -1.53
N THR A 91 6.76 21.42 -1.09
CA THR A 91 6.23 20.07 -1.32
C THR A 91 4.96 19.85 -0.49
N LEU A 92 3.92 19.33 -1.13
CA LEU A 92 2.70 18.92 -0.44
C LEU A 92 2.89 17.57 0.24
N ASN A 93 2.33 17.42 1.45
CA ASN A 93 2.35 16.18 2.21
C ASN A 93 0.91 15.77 2.53
N LEU A 94 0.43 14.69 1.89
CA LEU A 94 -0.98 14.33 1.84
C LEU A 94 -1.20 12.87 2.22
N PRO A 95 -2.36 12.53 2.85
CA PRO A 95 -2.73 11.17 3.16
C PRO A 95 -3.29 10.44 1.93
N PHE A 96 -3.17 9.09 1.93
CA PHE A 96 -3.87 8.24 0.96
C PHE A 96 -4.47 6.97 1.57
N GLU A 97 -4.37 6.78 2.86
CA GLU A 97 -4.88 5.60 3.58
C GLU A 97 -6.42 5.54 3.59
N PHE A 98 -6.96 4.37 3.96
CA PHE A 98 -8.36 4.18 4.33
C PHE A 98 -8.70 5.01 5.57
N GLU A 99 -9.67 5.93 5.44
CA GLU A 99 -10.06 6.83 6.54
C GLU A 99 -10.58 6.07 7.75
N GLY A 100 -10.04 6.39 8.94
CA GLY A 100 -10.41 5.75 10.19
C GLY A 100 -10.02 4.27 10.30
N ARG A 101 -9.01 3.80 9.53
CA ARG A 101 -8.58 2.38 9.47
C ARG A 101 -8.52 1.70 10.82
N ASN A 102 -7.84 2.30 11.79
CA ASN A 102 -7.60 1.68 13.09
C ASN A 102 -8.90 1.54 13.90
N LYS A 103 -9.78 2.53 13.83
CA LYS A 103 -11.10 2.51 14.45
C LYS A 103 -11.97 1.43 13.81
N TYR A 104 -12.06 1.45 12.47
CA TYR A 104 -12.83 0.47 11.70
C TYR A 104 -12.44 -0.98 12.03
N ARG A 105 -11.13 -1.29 12.05
CA ARG A 105 -10.63 -2.64 12.39
C ARG A 105 -11.03 -3.08 13.81
N ARG A 106 -10.90 -2.20 14.79
CA ARG A 106 -11.27 -2.50 16.19
C ARG A 106 -12.78 -2.70 16.36
N GLU A 107 -13.57 -1.78 15.80
CA GLU A 107 -15.04 -1.82 15.92
C GLU A 107 -15.66 -3.05 15.25
N ASN A 108 -15.01 -3.58 14.22
CA ASN A 108 -15.42 -4.81 13.53
C ASN A 108 -14.76 -6.07 14.09
N GLY A 109 -13.99 -5.98 15.18
CA GLY A 109 -13.37 -7.13 15.82
C GLY A 109 -12.27 -7.83 15.01
N MET A 110 -11.73 -7.16 13.99
CA MET A 110 -10.61 -7.67 13.20
C MET A 110 -9.32 -7.73 14.03
N VAL A 111 -9.16 -6.80 14.96
CA VAL A 111 -8.08 -6.75 15.94
C VAL A 111 -8.67 -7.03 17.31
N PRO A 112 -8.13 -7.98 18.08
CA PRO A 112 -6.90 -8.77 17.86
C PRO A 112 -7.11 -10.10 17.10
N THR A 113 -8.26 -10.33 16.45
CA THR A 113 -8.63 -11.63 15.87
C THR A 113 -7.66 -12.08 14.77
N ASP A 114 -7.10 -11.15 14.01
CA ASP A 114 -6.07 -11.40 13.00
C ASP A 114 -4.91 -12.24 13.55
N ASN A 115 -4.26 -11.78 14.59
CA ASN A 115 -3.14 -12.47 15.21
C ASN A 115 -3.58 -13.74 15.97
N LEU A 116 -4.71 -13.66 16.69
CA LEU A 116 -5.21 -14.80 17.47
C LEU A 116 -5.58 -15.98 16.60
N ALA A 117 -6.13 -15.75 15.41
CA ALA A 117 -6.46 -16.81 14.46
C ALA A 117 -5.20 -17.48 13.90
N ILE A 118 -4.20 -16.70 13.48
CA ILE A 118 -2.93 -17.22 12.96
C ILE A 118 -2.20 -18.02 14.04
N ASN A 119 -2.12 -17.52 15.27
CA ASN A 119 -1.51 -18.22 16.40
C ASN A 119 -2.24 -19.53 16.74
N LEU A 120 -3.56 -19.56 16.59
CA LEU A 120 -4.33 -20.78 16.81
C LEU A 120 -4.08 -21.81 15.70
N ILE A 121 -3.98 -21.39 14.42
CA ILE A 121 -3.59 -22.28 13.32
C ILE A 121 -2.23 -22.91 13.61
N ASP A 122 -1.23 -22.09 13.98
CA ASP A 122 0.12 -22.56 14.31
C ASP A 122 0.10 -23.57 15.48
N SER A 123 -0.65 -23.27 16.55
CA SER A 123 -0.81 -24.19 17.68
C SER A 123 -1.48 -25.52 17.30
N LEU A 124 -2.49 -25.50 16.41
CA LEU A 124 -3.13 -26.73 15.90
C LEU A 124 -2.18 -27.54 15.02
N TYR A 125 -1.39 -26.87 14.20
CA TYR A 125 -0.36 -27.49 13.35
C TYR A 125 0.70 -28.20 14.19
N GLU A 126 1.30 -27.51 15.16
CA GLU A 126 2.34 -28.08 16.05
C GLU A 126 1.84 -29.29 16.85
N LYS A 127 0.53 -29.34 17.15
CA LYS A 127 -0.12 -30.45 17.85
C LYS A 127 -0.66 -31.55 16.92
N HIS A 128 -0.43 -31.46 15.61
CA HIS A 128 -0.97 -32.38 14.59
C HIS A 128 -2.50 -32.51 14.64
N LEU A 129 -3.21 -31.41 14.95
CA LEU A 129 -4.67 -31.37 15.05
C LEU A 129 -5.37 -30.80 13.81
N LEU A 130 -4.62 -30.30 12.82
CA LEU A 130 -5.18 -29.91 11.53
C LEU A 130 -5.48 -31.13 10.65
N SER A 131 -6.52 -31.04 9.83
CA SER A 131 -6.76 -32.03 8.78
C SER A 131 -5.58 -32.07 7.79
N PRO A 132 -5.35 -33.18 7.05
CA PRO A 132 -4.26 -33.26 6.08
C PRO A 132 -4.31 -32.14 5.01
N ALA A 133 -5.52 -31.72 4.60
CA ALA A 133 -5.70 -30.63 3.65
C ALA A 133 -5.28 -29.27 4.26
N ASN A 134 -5.69 -28.98 5.50
CA ASN A 134 -5.34 -27.77 6.21
C ASN A 134 -3.86 -27.70 6.57
N THR A 135 -3.25 -28.83 6.93
CA THR A 135 -1.79 -28.95 7.14
C THR A 135 -1.03 -28.47 5.90
N LYS A 136 -1.38 -28.96 4.70
CA LYS A 136 -0.75 -28.53 3.44
C LYS A 136 -0.90 -27.03 3.15
N ILE A 137 -2.05 -26.44 3.46
CA ILE A 137 -2.25 -24.99 3.30
C ILE A 137 -1.30 -24.22 4.24
N PHE A 138 -1.20 -24.64 5.50
CA PHE A 138 -0.36 -23.96 6.47
C PHE A 138 1.12 -24.13 6.19
N GLU A 139 1.56 -25.29 5.72
CA GLU A 139 2.95 -25.53 5.26
C GLU A 139 3.33 -24.57 4.13
N LYS A 140 2.47 -24.41 3.12
CA LYS A 140 2.68 -23.42 2.04
C LYS A 140 2.81 -21.99 2.60
N TYR A 141 2.00 -21.64 3.59
CA TYR A 141 2.11 -20.33 4.26
C TYR A 141 3.46 -20.17 4.96
N LYS A 142 3.92 -21.18 5.72
CA LYS A 142 5.23 -21.15 6.41
C LYS A 142 6.38 -21.00 5.40
N GLU A 143 6.34 -21.74 4.29
CA GLU A 143 7.34 -21.64 3.21
C GLU A 143 7.35 -20.25 2.56
N ALA A 144 6.18 -19.73 2.19
CA ALA A 144 6.06 -18.41 1.58
C ALA A 144 6.50 -17.29 2.55
N ASN A 145 6.18 -17.44 3.83
CA ASN A 145 6.61 -16.48 4.86
C ASN A 145 8.14 -16.51 5.06
N LYS A 146 8.76 -17.70 5.08
CA LYS A 146 10.21 -17.86 5.13
C LYS A 146 10.89 -17.23 3.90
N ALA A 147 10.34 -17.45 2.71
CA ALA A 147 10.86 -16.82 1.49
C ALA A 147 10.79 -15.29 1.57
N LEU A 148 9.66 -14.72 2.01
CA LEU A 148 9.50 -13.28 2.19
C LEU A 148 10.52 -12.71 3.19
N ILE A 149 10.72 -13.36 4.34
CA ILE A 149 11.69 -12.95 5.37
C ILE A 149 13.10 -12.93 4.79
N ASN A 150 13.50 -13.96 4.05
CA ASN A 150 14.83 -14.04 3.44
C ASN A 150 15.09 -12.89 2.45
N PHE A 151 14.08 -12.48 1.68
CA PHE A 151 14.17 -11.31 0.80
C PHE A 151 14.24 -10.00 1.59
N SER A 152 13.43 -9.87 2.64
CA SER A 152 13.33 -8.63 3.43
C SER A 152 14.60 -8.28 4.22
N GLN A 153 15.58 -9.18 4.29
CA GLN A 153 16.85 -8.98 5.00
C GLN A 153 18.00 -8.51 4.10
N LYS A 154 17.77 -8.27 2.81
CA LYS A 154 18.85 -7.92 1.86
C LYS A 154 19.14 -6.42 1.85
N ASP A 155 18.47 -5.67 0.99
CA ASP A 155 18.63 -4.23 0.83
C ASP A 155 17.35 -3.57 0.33
N ILE A 156 17.30 -2.24 0.32
CA ILE A 156 16.11 -1.49 -0.12
C ILE A 156 15.80 -1.69 -1.61
N GLN A 157 16.81 -1.90 -2.46
CA GLN A 157 16.61 -2.18 -3.88
C GLN A 157 15.93 -3.53 -4.06
N THR A 158 16.42 -4.58 -3.37
CA THR A 158 15.79 -5.92 -3.36
C THR A 158 14.35 -5.85 -2.85
N LEU A 159 14.07 -5.11 -1.77
CA LEU A 159 12.72 -4.92 -1.25
C LEU A 159 11.76 -4.28 -2.26
N ASN A 160 12.28 -3.51 -3.20
CA ASN A 160 11.51 -2.83 -4.23
C ASN A 160 11.58 -3.52 -5.60
N SER A 161 12.23 -4.69 -5.70
CA SER A 161 12.38 -5.44 -6.94
C SER A 161 11.10 -6.19 -7.35
N ILE A 162 11.01 -6.55 -8.62
CA ILE A 162 9.92 -7.38 -9.16
C ILE A 162 9.93 -8.77 -8.50
N GLU A 163 11.10 -9.32 -8.23
CA GLU A 163 11.25 -10.62 -7.57
C GLU A 163 10.64 -10.61 -6.17
N PHE A 164 10.88 -9.53 -5.40
CA PHE A 164 10.23 -9.36 -4.10
C PHE A 164 8.71 -9.22 -4.23
N GLU A 165 8.23 -8.44 -5.20
CA GLU A 165 6.80 -8.28 -5.46
C GLU A 165 6.11 -9.63 -5.75
N VAL A 166 6.75 -10.53 -6.51
CA VAL A 166 6.24 -11.89 -6.79
C VAL A 166 6.15 -12.74 -5.52
N VAL A 167 7.21 -12.75 -4.71
CA VAL A 167 7.24 -13.51 -3.44
C VAL A 167 6.20 -12.96 -2.46
N ASN A 168 6.11 -11.64 -2.35
CA ASN A 168 5.16 -10.96 -1.48
C ASN A 168 3.71 -11.23 -1.91
N ARG A 169 3.39 -11.12 -3.20
CA ARG A 169 2.07 -11.47 -3.76
C ARG A 169 1.66 -12.89 -3.38
N HIS A 170 2.55 -13.86 -3.57
CA HIS A 170 2.29 -15.26 -3.24
C HIS A 170 1.98 -15.44 -1.75
N ARG A 171 2.80 -14.85 -0.88
CA ARG A 171 2.59 -14.91 0.57
C ARG A 171 1.28 -14.24 0.99
N GLN A 172 0.97 -13.05 0.44
CA GLN A 172 -0.27 -12.34 0.76
C GLN A 172 -1.51 -13.10 0.25
N PHE A 173 -1.43 -13.70 -0.94
CA PHE A 173 -2.50 -14.56 -1.44
C PHE A 173 -2.80 -15.72 -0.50
N ILE A 174 -1.78 -16.43 -0.03
CA ILE A 174 -2.00 -17.53 0.92
C ILE A 174 -2.62 -17.01 2.22
N GLN A 175 -2.10 -15.91 2.77
CA GLN A 175 -2.57 -15.36 4.03
C GLN A 175 -4.04 -14.91 3.98
N HIS A 176 -4.45 -14.24 2.92
CA HIS A 176 -5.77 -13.62 2.83
C HIS A 176 -6.82 -14.47 2.10
N HIS A 177 -6.41 -15.49 1.31
CA HIS A 177 -7.34 -16.30 0.51
C HIS A 177 -7.25 -17.81 0.77
N GLU A 178 -6.11 -18.32 1.26
CA GLU A 178 -5.97 -19.75 1.58
C GLU A 178 -6.14 -20.04 3.08
N LEU A 179 -5.51 -19.29 3.99
CA LEU A 179 -5.69 -19.48 5.43
C LEU A 179 -7.15 -19.35 5.90
N PRO A 180 -8.03 -18.48 5.31
CA PRO A 180 -9.45 -18.49 5.62
C PRO A 180 -10.13 -19.83 5.44
N LYS A 181 -9.64 -20.70 4.57
CA LYS A 181 -10.19 -22.05 4.37
C LYS A 181 -9.97 -22.91 5.63
N ILE A 182 -8.80 -22.81 6.27
CA ILE A 182 -8.51 -23.48 7.56
C ILE A 182 -9.48 -22.95 8.62
N VAL A 183 -9.56 -21.62 8.76
CA VAL A 183 -10.41 -20.96 9.77
C VAL A 183 -11.90 -21.30 9.58
N SER A 184 -12.33 -21.46 8.32
CA SER A 184 -13.72 -21.83 8.01
C SER A 184 -14.04 -23.30 8.26
N SER A 185 -13.09 -24.21 8.04
CA SER A 185 -13.30 -25.67 8.15
C SER A 185 -13.10 -26.20 9.58
N GLU A 186 -12.19 -25.58 10.37
CA GLU A 186 -11.93 -26.03 11.74
C GLU A 186 -12.92 -25.39 12.72
N GLU A 187 -13.74 -26.21 13.38
CA GLU A 187 -14.87 -25.73 14.20
C GLU A 187 -14.45 -24.90 15.42
N ILE A 188 -13.24 -25.10 15.92
CA ILE A 188 -12.69 -24.37 17.07
C ILE A 188 -12.71 -22.85 16.87
N PHE A 189 -12.57 -22.36 15.61
CA PHE A 189 -12.60 -20.92 15.33
C PHE A 189 -13.98 -20.28 15.49
N SER A 190 -15.07 -21.06 15.39
CA SER A 190 -16.43 -20.58 15.66
C SER A 190 -16.76 -20.57 17.16
N ARG A 191 -15.98 -21.28 17.97
CA ARG A 191 -16.20 -21.42 19.41
C ARG A 191 -15.31 -20.49 20.26
N LYS A 192 -14.32 -19.81 19.64
CA LYS A 192 -13.48 -18.82 20.30
C LYS A 192 -13.94 -17.42 19.89
N PHE A 193 -13.95 -16.51 20.87
CA PHE A 193 -14.52 -15.16 20.68
C PHE A 193 -13.57 -14.08 21.19
N VAL A 194 -13.66 -12.91 20.59
CA VAL A 194 -13.17 -11.64 21.13
C VAL A 194 -14.37 -10.72 21.41
N THR A 195 -14.20 -9.79 22.35
CA THR A 195 -15.21 -8.78 22.64
C THR A 195 -14.85 -7.49 21.91
N LYS A 196 -15.77 -6.99 21.10
CA LYS A 196 -15.65 -5.71 20.41
C LYS A 196 -15.81 -4.54 21.39
N PRO A 197 -15.37 -3.31 21.03
CA PRO A 197 -15.52 -2.13 21.90
C PRO A 197 -16.95 -1.84 22.34
N ASN A 198 -17.96 -2.23 21.54
CA ASN A 198 -19.38 -2.07 21.87
C ASN A 198 -19.94 -3.17 22.79
N GLY A 199 -19.10 -4.10 23.27
CA GLY A 199 -19.48 -5.22 24.13
C GLY A 199 -19.97 -6.47 23.42
N GLU A 200 -20.21 -6.43 22.11
CA GLU A 200 -20.61 -7.61 21.33
C GLU A 200 -19.44 -8.58 21.16
N LYS A 201 -19.77 -9.87 21.09
CA LYS A 201 -18.79 -10.91 20.79
C LYS A 201 -18.76 -11.22 19.30
N ILE A 202 -17.56 -11.41 18.76
CA ILE A 202 -17.34 -11.91 17.40
C ILE A 202 -16.45 -13.15 17.49
N SER A 203 -16.75 -14.18 16.70
CA SER A 203 -15.92 -15.39 16.66
C SER A 203 -14.57 -15.13 15.94
N TYR A 204 -13.56 -15.96 16.24
CA TYR A 204 -12.30 -15.90 15.49
C TYR A 204 -12.52 -16.13 14.00
N ARG A 205 -13.47 -17.00 13.63
CA ARG A 205 -13.84 -17.24 12.24
C ARG A 205 -14.31 -15.99 11.53
N GLU A 206 -15.29 -15.29 12.09
CA GLU A 206 -15.87 -14.09 11.51
C GLU A 206 -14.86 -12.92 11.49
N GLY A 207 -14.18 -12.66 12.61
CA GLY A 207 -13.22 -11.56 12.72
C GLY A 207 -12.04 -11.73 11.78
N TYR A 208 -11.53 -12.98 11.61
CA TYR A 208 -10.45 -13.26 10.66
C TYR A 208 -10.90 -13.11 9.20
N GLN A 209 -12.10 -13.59 8.86
CA GLN A 209 -12.66 -13.41 7.52
C GLN A 209 -12.84 -11.93 7.19
N LEU A 210 -13.36 -11.13 8.13
CA LEU A 210 -13.47 -9.68 7.95
C LEU A 210 -12.10 -9.02 7.74
N TRP A 211 -11.08 -9.45 8.50
CA TRP A 211 -9.72 -8.94 8.34
C TRP A 211 -9.13 -9.27 6.96
N CYS A 212 -9.33 -10.49 6.46
CA CYS A 212 -8.89 -10.88 5.13
C CYS A 212 -9.58 -10.07 4.03
N ASN A 213 -10.92 -9.90 4.13
CA ASN A 213 -11.67 -9.09 3.16
C ASN A 213 -11.26 -7.60 3.23
N PHE A 214 -10.90 -7.11 4.42
CA PHE A 214 -10.44 -5.74 4.62
C PHE A 214 -9.10 -5.46 3.92
N TRP A 215 -8.25 -6.47 3.75
CA TRP A 215 -7.02 -6.32 2.97
C TRP A 215 -7.30 -5.80 1.56
N ASP A 216 -8.24 -6.43 0.85
CA ASP A 216 -8.62 -6.03 -0.51
C ASP A 216 -9.32 -4.67 -0.52
N LEU A 217 -10.26 -4.46 0.39
CA LEU A 217 -10.98 -3.18 0.52
C LEU A 217 -10.01 -2.02 0.78
N ARG A 218 -9.05 -2.20 1.70
CA ARG A 218 -8.05 -1.19 2.04
C ARG A 218 -7.16 -0.84 0.85
N ASN A 219 -6.60 -1.85 0.16
CA ASN A 219 -5.74 -1.62 -0.99
C ASN A 219 -6.50 -0.95 -2.15
N ASN A 220 -7.74 -1.35 -2.42
CA ASN A 220 -8.59 -0.68 -3.41
C ASN A 220 -8.84 0.79 -3.05
N THR A 221 -9.15 1.08 -1.79
CA THR A 221 -9.37 2.46 -1.32
C THR A 221 -8.10 3.30 -1.47
N MET A 222 -6.94 2.76 -1.07
CA MET A 222 -5.65 3.43 -1.22
C MET A 222 -5.35 3.74 -2.69
N ALA A 223 -5.57 2.78 -3.60
CA ALA A 223 -5.35 2.99 -5.04
C ALA A 223 -6.26 4.08 -5.61
N ILE A 224 -7.54 4.10 -5.24
CA ILE A 224 -8.50 5.14 -5.66
C ILE A 224 -8.06 6.52 -5.13
N ASN A 225 -7.60 6.60 -3.88
CA ASN A 225 -7.09 7.83 -3.30
C ASN A 225 -5.83 8.33 -4.04
N ILE A 226 -4.91 7.43 -4.41
CA ILE A 226 -3.72 7.77 -5.21
C ILE A 226 -4.13 8.32 -6.58
N ILE A 227 -5.07 7.66 -7.29
CA ILE A 227 -5.57 8.12 -8.60
C ILE A 227 -6.20 9.52 -8.48
N LYS A 228 -7.02 9.73 -7.45
CA LYS A 228 -7.61 11.05 -7.18
C LYS A 228 -6.52 12.11 -7.02
N LYS A 229 -5.48 11.83 -6.21
CA LYS A 229 -4.34 12.74 -6.02
C LYS A 229 -3.53 12.95 -7.29
N ALA A 230 -3.32 11.92 -8.11
CA ALA A 230 -2.68 12.05 -9.40
C ALA A 230 -3.43 13.00 -10.34
N ASN A 231 -4.75 12.93 -10.35
CA ASN A 231 -5.63 13.79 -11.15
C ASN A 231 -5.71 15.23 -10.62
N GLU A 232 -5.63 15.43 -9.28
CA GLU A 232 -5.56 16.75 -8.66
C GLU A 232 -4.21 17.47 -8.93
N HIS A 233 -3.15 16.70 -9.18
CA HIS A 233 -1.77 17.21 -9.34
C HIS A 233 -1.15 16.85 -10.69
N LYS A 234 -1.88 17.10 -11.78
CA LYS A 234 -1.46 16.78 -13.14
C LYS A 234 -0.07 17.30 -13.49
N GLY A 235 0.72 16.47 -14.16
CA GLY A 235 2.09 16.80 -14.60
C GLY A 235 3.14 16.84 -13.49
N LYS A 236 2.74 16.59 -12.23
CA LYS A 236 3.62 16.61 -11.06
C LYS A 236 4.30 15.26 -10.82
N LYS A 237 5.38 15.28 -10.04
CA LYS A 237 6.00 14.08 -9.48
C LYS A 237 5.40 13.80 -8.11
N ILE A 238 4.89 12.60 -7.91
CA ILE A 238 4.31 12.14 -6.66
C ILE A 238 5.11 10.96 -6.15
N ALA A 239 5.68 11.05 -4.94
CA ALA A 239 6.27 9.91 -4.26
C ALA A 239 5.24 9.33 -3.26
N ILE A 240 4.98 8.04 -3.37
CA ILE A 240 4.03 7.29 -2.55
C ILE A 240 4.85 6.42 -1.61
N LEU A 241 4.83 6.75 -0.31
CA LEU A 241 5.53 6.01 0.73
C LEU A 241 4.55 5.01 1.34
N THR A 242 4.79 3.72 1.11
CA THR A 242 3.88 2.66 1.55
C THR A 242 4.65 1.49 2.12
N GLY A 243 4.06 0.79 3.09
CA GLY A 243 4.61 -0.47 3.56
C GLY A 243 4.84 -1.42 2.38
N VAL A 244 6.03 -2.00 2.29
CA VAL A 244 6.47 -2.80 1.13
C VAL A 244 5.49 -3.93 0.75
N GLN A 245 4.71 -4.41 1.73
CA GLN A 245 3.70 -5.45 1.49
C GLN A 245 2.53 -4.98 0.61
N HIS A 246 2.28 -3.67 0.49
CA HIS A 246 1.22 -3.09 -0.33
C HIS A 246 1.66 -2.77 -1.76
N LYS A 247 2.97 -2.55 -1.99
CA LYS A 247 3.50 -2.02 -3.26
C LYS A 247 3.01 -2.79 -4.49
N TYR A 248 3.17 -4.12 -4.52
CA TYR A 248 2.75 -4.94 -5.65
C TYR A 248 1.25 -4.78 -5.96
N TYR A 249 0.42 -4.76 -4.91
CA TYR A 249 -1.03 -4.72 -5.06
C TYR A 249 -1.51 -3.33 -5.50
N LEU A 250 -0.89 -2.27 -4.98
CA LEU A 250 -1.14 -0.92 -5.45
C LEU A 250 -0.78 -0.77 -6.93
N LYS A 251 0.35 -1.33 -7.40
CA LYS A 251 0.71 -1.33 -8.82
C LYS A 251 -0.35 -2.03 -9.67
N GLU A 252 -0.79 -3.23 -9.29
CA GLU A 252 -1.85 -3.97 -10.00
C GLU A 252 -3.17 -3.19 -10.06
N LEU A 253 -3.55 -2.55 -8.96
CA LEU A 253 -4.80 -1.77 -8.92
C LEU A 253 -4.69 -0.47 -9.72
N LEU A 254 -3.54 0.20 -9.69
CA LEU A 254 -3.29 1.39 -10.50
C LEU A 254 -3.28 1.04 -11.99
N ASP A 255 -2.72 -0.09 -12.39
CA ASP A 255 -2.80 -0.57 -13.79
C ASP A 255 -4.25 -0.91 -14.16
N LYS A 256 -4.98 -1.61 -13.29
CA LYS A 256 -6.39 -1.98 -13.49
C LYS A 256 -7.31 -0.78 -13.67
N TYR A 257 -7.08 0.28 -12.90
CA TYR A 257 -7.91 1.50 -12.88
C TYR A 257 -7.28 2.66 -13.69
N TYR A 258 -6.33 2.34 -14.56
CA TYR A 258 -5.62 3.34 -15.34
C TYR A 258 -6.57 4.19 -16.20
N ASP A 259 -6.51 5.52 -16.02
CA ASP A 259 -7.36 6.51 -16.69
C ASP A 259 -6.63 7.37 -17.75
N GLY A 260 -5.34 7.07 -18.01
CA GLY A 260 -4.53 7.80 -18.98
C GLY A 260 -3.76 9.00 -18.43
N ASN A 261 -4.01 9.41 -17.19
CA ASN A 261 -3.53 10.68 -16.63
C ASN A 261 -2.21 10.58 -15.86
N TYR A 262 -1.72 9.38 -15.58
CA TYR A 262 -0.46 9.15 -14.85
C TYR A 262 0.41 8.09 -15.52
N GLU A 263 1.64 7.99 -15.06
CA GLU A 263 2.56 6.90 -15.38
C GLU A 263 3.25 6.43 -14.08
N ILE A 264 3.41 5.13 -13.91
CA ILE A 264 4.18 4.56 -12.81
C ILE A 264 5.64 4.52 -13.24
N VAL A 265 6.51 5.13 -12.44
CA VAL A 265 7.96 5.21 -12.70
C VAL A 265 8.69 4.40 -11.66
N GLU A 266 9.42 3.37 -12.11
CA GLU A 266 10.27 2.58 -11.21
C GLU A 266 11.53 3.40 -10.86
N TYR A 267 11.76 3.60 -9.57
CA TYR A 267 12.95 4.27 -9.07
C TYR A 267 14.16 3.33 -9.05
N PHE A 268 13.96 2.13 -8.54
CA PHE A 268 14.99 1.08 -8.51
C PHE A 268 14.98 0.32 -9.83
N LYS A 269 16.11 0.31 -10.51
CA LYS A 269 16.31 -0.39 -11.80
C LYS A 269 17.30 -1.54 -11.61
#